data_4e82059c9a361cc2c1d7dd08e7b40cc8
#
_entry.id   4e82059c9a361cc2c1d7dd08e7b40cc8
#
_cell.length_a   1.000
_cell.length_b   1.000
_cell.length_c   1.000
_cell.angle_alpha   90.00
_cell.angle_beta   90.00
_cell.angle_gamma   90.00
#
_symmetry.space_group_name_H-M   'P 1'
#
loop_
_entity.id
_entity.type
_entity.pdbx_description
1 polymer ?
#
loop_
_entity_poly.entity_id
_entity_poly.type
_entity_poly.pdbx_seq_one_letter_code
_entity_poly.pdbx_strand_id
1 'polypeptide(L)'
;MPDNTLKTPQADPNAPNFEIQRIYVKDLSYEAPNTPHTFNEDWKPEVQLNLETKSNRIQDNIHEVVLSVTATVNSNKKSAFIVEVHQAGIFLITGFPSDQLHHMLGSFCPNILFPYAREVISDLVVRGGFPQLILAPVNFDALYAQHVEEQKKPAGEKESEGKVH
;
A
#
# COMPACT_ATOMS: atom_id res chain seq x y z
N MET A 1 -23.49 51.09 2.28
CA MET A 1 -23.01 49.75 2.72
C MET A 1 -22.02 49.26 1.68
N PRO A 2 -20.74 49.13 1.97
CA PRO A 2 -19.84 48.58 1.01
C PRO A 2 -20.12 47.07 0.91
N ASP A 3 -20.38 46.62 -0.31
CA ASP A 3 -20.58 45.23 -0.65
C ASP A 3 -19.26 44.44 -0.46
N ASN A 4 -19.16 43.77 0.67
CA ASN A 4 -18.01 42.92 1.00
C ASN A 4 -18.24 41.50 0.45
N THR A 5 -18.41 41.39 -0.85
CA THR A 5 -18.34 40.11 -1.53
C THR A 5 -16.89 39.66 -1.50
N LEU A 6 -16.57 38.77 -0.58
CA LEU A 6 -15.34 37.98 -0.60
C LEU A 6 -15.29 37.24 -1.94
N LYS A 7 -14.55 37.80 -2.90
CA LYS A 7 -14.24 37.08 -4.14
C LYS A 7 -13.43 35.87 -3.74
N THR A 8 -14.05 34.71 -3.79
CA THR A 8 -13.33 33.45 -3.75
C THR A 8 -12.30 33.48 -4.87
N PRO A 9 -11.01 33.29 -4.61
CA PRO A 9 -10.02 33.23 -5.68
C PRO A 9 -10.46 32.13 -6.65
N GLN A 10 -10.65 32.48 -7.91
CA GLN A 10 -10.85 31.47 -8.96
C GLN A 10 -9.57 30.65 -9.02
N ALA A 11 -9.68 29.35 -8.64
CA ALA A 11 -8.57 28.44 -8.76
C ALA A 11 -8.18 28.35 -10.25
N ASP A 12 -6.89 28.56 -10.54
CA ASP A 12 -6.34 28.34 -11.87
C ASP A 12 -6.56 26.87 -12.26
N PRO A 13 -7.29 26.55 -13.34
CA PRO A 13 -7.54 25.16 -13.75
C PRO A 13 -6.27 24.40 -14.13
N ASN A 14 -5.15 25.09 -14.36
CA ASN A 14 -3.84 24.52 -14.65
C ASN A 14 -2.93 24.44 -13.42
N ALA A 15 -3.37 24.91 -12.25
CA ALA A 15 -2.59 24.80 -11.03
C ALA A 15 -2.51 23.33 -10.56
N PRO A 16 -1.36 22.92 -9.98
CA PRO A 16 -1.23 21.60 -9.37
C PRO A 16 -2.32 21.36 -8.32
N ASN A 17 -3.04 20.26 -8.46
CA ASN A 17 -4.09 19.87 -7.51
C ASN A 17 -4.03 18.37 -7.24
N PHE A 18 -4.18 18.00 -5.98
CA PHE A 18 -4.29 16.64 -5.49
C PHE A 18 -5.48 16.54 -4.56
N GLU A 19 -6.38 15.59 -4.85
CA GLU A 19 -7.58 15.37 -4.07
C GLU A 19 -7.84 13.87 -3.89
N ILE A 20 -8.13 13.47 -2.65
CA ILE A 20 -8.58 12.12 -2.34
C ILE A 20 -10.11 12.09 -2.49
N GLN A 21 -10.59 11.35 -3.48
CA GLN A 21 -12.02 11.24 -3.72
C GLN A 21 -12.66 10.09 -2.94
N ARG A 22 -11.92 8.99 -2.78
CA ARG A 22 -12.42 7.81 -2.06
C ARG A 22 -11.28 6.95 -1.55
N ILE A 23 -11.47 6.36 -0.38
CA ILE A 23 -10.60 5.30 0.16
C ILE A 23 -11.50 4.12 0.50
N TYR A 24 -11.12 2.92 0.08
CA TYR A 24 -11.93 1.72 0.25
C TYR A 24 -11.08 0.44 0.27
N VAL A 25 -11.62 -0.60 0.88
CA VAL A 25 -11.06 -1.95 0.79
C VAL A 25 -11.62 -2.60 -0.47
N LYS A 26 -10.76 -2.97 -1.38
CA LYS A 26 -11.14 -3.60 -2.65
C LYS A 26 -11.24 -5.12 -2.53
N ASP A 27 -10.35 -5.72 -1.75
CA ASP A 27 -10.33 -7.15 -1.48
C ASP A 27 -9.64 -7.42 -0.14
N LEU A 28 -9.98 -8.54 0.47
CA LEU A 28 -9.56 -8.90 1.80
C LEU A 28 -9.61 -10.40 1.98
N SER A 29 -8.53 -11.00 2.46
CA SER A 29 -8.51 -12.41 2.83
C SER A 29 -7.77 -12.63 4.15
N TYR A 30 -8.25 -13.60 4.91
CA TYR A 30 -7.64 -14.06 6.15
C TYR A 30 -7.75 -15.58 6.24
N GLU A 31 -6.63 -16.22 6.57
CA GLU A 31 -6.56 -17.66 6.78
C GLU A 31 -5.71 -17.98 8.02
N ALA A 32 -6.19 -18.89 8.84
CA ALA A 32 -5.47 -19.44 9.99
C ALA A 32 -5.52 -20.99 9.93
N PRO A 33 -4.67 -21.61 9.10
CA PRO A 33 -4.83 -23.02 8.72
C PRO A 33 -4.54 -24.01 9.85
N ASN A 34 -3.79 -23.62 10.88
CA ASN A 34 -3.41 -24.49 11.99
C ASN A 34 -4.15 -24.21 13.29
N THR A 35 -5.26 -23.46 13.21
CA THR A 35 -6.17 -23.30 14.35
C THR A 35 -7.05 -24.54 14.51
N PRO A 36 -7.45 -24.92 15.75
CA PRO A 36 -7.15 -24.25 17.01
C PRO A 36 -5.80 -24.64 17.64
N HIS A 37 -5.05 -25.56 17.07
CA HIS A 37 -3.82 -26.11 17.67
C HIS A 37 -2.77 -25.04 17.98
N THR A 38 -2.66 -24.05 17.11
CA THR A 38 -1.72 -22.92 17.27
C THR A 38 -1.92 -22.18 18.59
N PHE A 39 -3.14 -22.13 19.11
CA PHE A 39 -3.44 -21.43 20.36
C PHE A 39 -2.89 -22.13 21.61
N ASN A 40 -2.56 -23.41 21.52
CA ASN A 40 -1.99 -24.19 22.62
C ASN A 40 -0.45 -24.23 22.60
N GLU A 41 0.16 -23.67 21.59
CA GLU A 41 1.61 -23.62 21.42
C GLU A 41 2.19 -22.30 21.94
N ASP A 42 3.48 -22.29 22.26
CA ASP A 42 4.20 -21.06 22.60
C ASP A 42 4.16 -20.10 21.40
N TRP A 43 3.85 -18.84 21.67
CA TRP A 43 3.77 -17.81 20.65
C TRP A 43 5.16 -17.26 20.35
N LYS A 44 5.72 -17.60 19.19
CA LYS A 44 7.02 -17.16 18.69
C LYS A 44 6.87 -16.68 17.24
N PRO A 45 6.26 -15.50 17.02
CA PRO A 45 5.92 -15.05 15.69
C PRO A 45 7.14 -14.61 14.89
N GLU A 46 7.18 -15.03 13.63
CA GLU A 46 8.03 -14.50 12.57
C GLU A 46 7.12 -13.89 11.50
N VAL A 47 7.28 -12.59 11.27
CA VAL A 47 6.44 -11.81 10.36
C VAL A 47 7.16 -11.58 9.04
N GLN A 48 6.51 -11.94 7.97
CA GLN A 48 6.92 -11.65 6.61
C GLN A 48 5.92 -10.71 5.96
N LEU A 49 6.39 -9.56 5.50
CA LEU A 49 5.55 -8.54 4.89
C LEU A 49 5.87 -8.41 3.40
N ASN A 50 4.86 -8.46 2.58
CA ASN A 50 4.96 -8.21 1.15
C ASN A 50 4.04 -7.05 0.75
N LEU A 51 4.56 -6.13 -0.06
CA LEU A 51 3.86 -4.92 -0.52
C LEU A 51 3.90 -4.85 -2.03
N GLU A 52 2.77 -4.55 -2.64
CA GLU A 52 2.65 -4.28 -4.07
C GLU A 52 1.75 -3.07 -4.30
N THR A 53 2.16 -2.19 -5.21
CA THR A 53 1.35 -1.03 -5.62
C THR A 53 1.01 -1.13 -7.09
N LYS A 54 -0.27 -0.95 -7.41
CA LYS A 54 -0.79 -0.84 -8.78
C LYS A 54 -1.58 0.43 -8.94
N SER A 55 -1.45 1.08 -10.08
CA SER A 55 -2.24 2.26 -10.43
C SER A 55 -2.89 2.09 -11.80
N ASN A 56 -4.12 2.56 -11.92
CA ASN A 56 -4.88 2.57 -13.16
C ASN A 56 -5.51 3.95 -13.37
N ARG A 57 -5.39 4.48 -14.56
CA ARG A 57 -6.16 5.66 -14.96
C ARG A 57 -7.60 5.25 -15.23
N ILE A 58 -8.56 5.83 -14.50
CA ILE A 58 -10.00 5.58 -14.67
C ILE A 58 -10.58 6.53 -15.69
N GLN A 59 -10.28 7.80 -15.56
CA GLN A 59 -10.70 8.92 -16.42
C GLN A 59 -9.55 9.92 -16.50
N ASP A 60 -9.74 10.99 -17.27
CA ASP A 60 -8.78 12.08 -17.29
C ASP A 60 -8.54 12.62 -15.87
N ASN A 61 -7.29 12.64 -15.47
CA ASN A 61 -6.83 13.12 -14.17
C ASN A 61 -7.33 12.32 -12.93
N ILE A 62 -8.07 11.25 -13.15
CA ILE A 62 -8.58 10.39 -12.07
C ILE A 62 -7.91 9.02 -12.13
N HIS A 63 -7.27 8.64 -11.02
CA HIS A 63 -6.51 7.40 -10.90
C HIS A 63 -7.00 6.57 -9.73
N GLU A 64 -7.10 5.26 -9.94
CA GLU A 64 -7.18 4.30 -8.84
C GLU A 64 -5.76 3.85 -8.47
N VAL A 65 -5.43 3.89 -7.21
CA VAL A 65 -4.21 3.27 -6.67
C VAL A 65 -4.62 2.18 -5.70
N VAL A 66 -4.04 0.99 -5.87
CA VAL A 66 -4.28 -0.17 -5.00
C VAL A 66 -2.96 -0.55 -4.35
N LEU A 67 -2.93 -0.50 -3.02
CA LEU A 67 -1.85 -1.02 -2.20
C LEU A 67 -2.27 -2.40 -1.69
N SER A 68 -1.57 -3.43 -2.13
CA SER A 68 -1.74 -4.79 -1.64
C SER A 68 -0.70 -5.07 -0.56
N VAL A 69 -1.16 -5.41 0.63
CA VAL A 69 -0.34 -5.73 1.78
C VAL A 69 -0.64 -7.16 2.20
N THR A 70 0.38 -8.01 2.16
CA THR A 70 0.28 -9.40 2.61
C THR A 70 1.19 -9.59 3.82
N ALA A 71 0.61 -9.96 4.96
CA ALA A 71 1.34 -10.34 6.15
C ALA A 71 1.22 -11.84 6.36
N THR A 72 2.34 -12.55 6.29
CA THR A 72 2.45 -13.97 6.61
C THR A 72 3.14 -14.12 7.94
N VAL A 73 2.48 -14.75 8.89
CA VAL A 73 3.00 -14.95 10.24
C VAL A 73 3.13 -16.44 10.51
N ASN A 74 4.36 -16.87 10.78
CA ASN A 74 4.68 -18.22 11.22
C ASN A 74 5.02 -18.20 12.71
N SER A 75 4.66 -19.24 13.41
CA SER A 75 5.06 -19.51 14.80
C SER A 75 5.52 -20.95 14.91
N ASN A 76 6.68 -21.17 15.50
CA ASN A 76 7.29 -22.50 15.60
C ASN A 76 7.41 -23.23 14.23
N LYS A 77 7.81 -22.49 13.19
CA LYS A 77 7.98 -22.99 11.81
C LYS A 77 6.68 -23.47 11.14
N LYS A 78 5.53 -23.11 11.67
CA LYS A 78 4.21 -23.40 11.09
C LYS A 78 3.48 -22.11 10.78
N SER A 79 2.64 -22.12 9.75
CA SER A 79 1.78 -20.97 9.44
C SER A 79 0.77 -20.74 10.58
N ALA A 80 0.86 -19.57 11.23
CA ALA A 80 -0.13 -19.14 12.19
C ALA A 80 -1.32 -18.50 11.47
N PHE A 81 -1.06 -17.50 10.65
CA PHE A 81 -2.07 -16.88 9.80
C PHE A 81 -1.44 -16.19 8.58
N ILE A 82 -2.24 -15.99 7.57
CA ILE A 82 -1.95 -15.18 6.41
C ILE A 82 -3.09 -14.19 6.24
N VAL A 83 -2.77 -12.92 6.17
CA VAL A 83 -3.74 -11.85 5.92
C VAL A 83 -3.29 -11.02 4.74
N GLU A 84 -4.20 -10.78 3.80
CA GLU A 84 -3.97 -9.95 2.62
C GLU A 84 -5.06 -8.90 2.49
N VAL A 85 -4.67 -7.66 2.28
CA VAL A 85 -5.57 -6.52 2.10
C VAL A 85 -5.18 -5.78 0.83
N HIS A 86 -6.17 -5.57 -0.05
CA HIS A 86 -6.05 -4.67 -1.19
C HIS A 86 -6.74 -3.37 -0.82
N GLN A 87 -5.96 -2.42 -0.31
CA GLN A 87 -6.42 -1.09 0.08
C GLN A 87 -6.35 -0.15 -1.11
N ALA A 88 -7.46 0.40 -1.50
CA ALA A 88 -7.56 1.23 -2.69
C ALA A 88 -7.97 2.67 -2.38
N GLY A 89 -7.63 3.55 -3.30
CA GLY A 89 -8.08 4.93 -3.29
C GLY A 89 -8.29 5.47 -4.70
N ILE A 90 -9.20 6.42 -4.82
CA ILE A 90 -9.43 7.19 -6.05
C ILE A 90 -8.93 8.60 -5.80
N PHE A 91 -8.03 9.05 -6.68
CA PHE A 91 -7.31 10.31 -6.57
C PHE A 91 -7.51 11.16 -7.82
N LEU A 92 -7.86 12.42 -7.64
CA LEU A 92 -7.80 13.44 -8.68
C LEU A 92 -6.43 14.11 -8.62
N ILE A 93 -5.66 14.03 -9.71
CA ILE A 93 -4.31 14.57 -9.78
C ILE A 93 -4.18 15.38 -11.08
N THR A 94 -3.99 16.69 -10.96
CA THR A 94 -3.85 17.60 -12.10
C THR A 94 -2.64 18.52 -11.96
N GLY A 95 -2.09 18.98 -13.09
CA GLY A 95 -1.08 20.03 -13.11
C GLY A 95 0.33 19.59 -12.73
N PHE A 96 0.61 18.28 -12.65
CA PHE A 96 1.95 17.75 -12.38
C PHE A 96 2.61 17.23 -13.65
N PRO A 97 3.94 17.42 -13.82
CA PRO A 97 4.70 16.75 -14.86
C PRO A 97 4.63 15.23 -14.73
N SER A 98 4.85 14.52 -15.84
CA SER A 98 4.70 13.07 -15.93
C SER A 98 5.56 12.29 -14.91
N ASP A 99 6.80 12.69 -14.70
CA ASP A 99 7.71 12.07 -13.72
C ASP A 99 7.23 12.26 -12.28
N GLN A 100 6.71 13.43 -11.94
CA GLN A 100 6.11 13.69 -10.63
C GLN A 100 4.80 12.93 -10.45
N LEU A 101 3.96 12.83 -11.48
CA LEU A 101 2.74 12.03 -11.44
C LEU A 101 3.05 10.56 -11.16
N HIS A 102 4.04 9.98 -11.82
CA HIS A 102 4.46 8.59 -11.58
C HIS A 102 4.96 8.38 -10.15
N HIS A 103 5.73 9.32 -9.61
CA HIS A 103 6.19 9.27 -8.22
C HIS A 103 5.01 9.37 -7.25
N MET A 104 4.04 10.24 -7.49
CA MET A 104 2.85 10.37 -6.66
C MET A 104 2.04 9.07 -6.63
N LEU A 105 1.83 8.44 -7.78
CA LEU A 105 1.11 7.17 -7.89
C LEU A 105 1.86 5.99 -7.25
N GLY A 106 3.19 6.01 -7.32
CA GLY A 106 4.04 4.91 -6.84
C GLY A 106 4.54 5.06 -5.39
N SER A 107 4.47 6.25 -4.81
CA SER A 107 4.97 6.53 -3.46
C SER A 107 3.98 7.29 -2.60
N PHE A 108 3.57 8.47 -3.01
CA PHE A 108 2.73 9.34 -2.19
C PHE A 108 1.34 8.75 -1.91
N CYS A 109 0.66 8.21 -2.93
CA CYS A 109 -0.64 7.57 -2.76
C CYS A 109 -0.57 6.29 -1.91
N PRO A 110 0.37 5.34 -2.14
CA PRO A 110 0.53 4.20 -1.24
C PRO A 110 0.82 4.59 0.20
N ASN A 111 1.61 5.64 0.41
CA ASN A 111 1.89 6.16 1.75
C ASN A 111 0.61 6.64 2.48
N ILE A 112 -0.33 7.22 1.75
CA ILE A 112 -1.65 7.59 2.30
C ILE A 112 -2.48 6.35 2.62
N LEU A 113 -2.45 5.32 1.77
CA LEU A 113 -3.25 4.10 1.91
C LEU A 113 -2.75 3.16 3.01
N PHE A 114 -1.47 3.18 3.31
CA PHE A 114 -0.85 2.23 4.23
C PHE A 114 -1.45 2.24 5.65
N PRO A 115 -1.71 3.38 6.31
CA PRO A 115 -2.34 3.39 7.62
C PRO A 115 -3.72 2.73 7.65
N TYR A 116 -4.49 2.85 6.57
CA TYR A 116 -5.79 2.18 6.44
C TYR A 116 -5.63 0.66 6.32
N ALA A 117 -4.70 0.20 5.49
CA ALA A 117 -4.38 -1.22 5.37
C ALA A 117 -3.85 -1.81 6.68
N ARG A 118 -2.97 -1.08 7.37
CA ARG A 118 -2.43 -1.47 8.68
C ARG A 118 -3.54 -1.66 9.72
N GLU A 119 -4.50 -0.75 9.78
CA GLU A 119 -5.63 -0.84 10.70
C GLU A 119 -6.49 -2.08 10.40
N VAL A 120 -6.82 -2.33 9.15
CA VAL A 120 -7.59 -3.51 8.74
C VAL A 120 -6.88 -4.81 9.13
N ILE A 121 -5.57 -4.90 8.87
CA ILE A 121 -4.77 -6.07 9.23
C ILE A 121 -4.74 -6.27 10.75
N SER A 122 -4.52 -5.21 11.51
CA SER A 122 -4.50 -5.26 12.97
C SER A 122 -5.84 -5.75 13.54
N ASP A 123 -6.95 -5.26 13.02
CA ASP A 123 -8.29 -5.67 13.42
C ASP A 123 -8.56 -7.15 13.11
N LEU A 124 -8.23 -7.60 11.92
CA LEU A 124 -8.42 -9.00 11.50
C LEU A 124 -7.62 -9.99 12.35
N VAL A 125 -6.37 -9.67 12.65
CA VAL A 125 -5.50 -10.52 13.46
C VAL A 125 -6.09 -10.73 14.86
N VAL A 126 -6.60 -9.67 15.47
CA VAL A 126 -7.27 -9.74 16.77
C VAL A 126 -8.59 -10.52 16.69
N ARG A 127 -9.38 -10.31 15.65
CA ARG A 127 -10.59 -11.11 15.36
C ARG A 127 -10.28 -12.58 15.17
N GLY A 128 -9.10 -12.90 14.64
CA GLY A 128 -8.60 -14.27 14.49
C GLY A 128 -8.15 -14.92 15.80
N GLY A 129 -8.19 -14.21 16.92
CA GLY A 129 -7.80 -14.70 18.25
C GLY A 129 -6.29 -14.62 18.53
N PHE A 130 -5.52 -13.95 17.68
CA PHE A 130 -4.09 -13.77 17.87
C PHE A 130 -3.75 -12.44 18.55
N PRO A 131 -2.55 -12.32 19.16
CA PRO A 131 -2.08 -11.04 19.66
C PRO A 131 -2.05 -9.98 18.57
N GLN A 132 -2.31 -8.74 18.94
CA GLN A 132 -2.31 -7.62 17.99
C GLN A 132 -1.01 -7.53 17.20
N LEU A 133 -1.12 -7.38 15.88
CA LEU A 133 -0.01 -7.11 14.99
C LEU A 133 -0.06 -5.65 14.53
N ILE A 134 0.95 -4.87 14.88
CA ILE A 134 1.12 -3.51 14.41
C ILE A 134 2.29 -3.48 13.44
N LEU A 135 2.00 -3.23 12.17
CA LEU A 135 3.04 -3.13 11.14
C LEU A 135 3.86 -1.85 11.32
N ALA A 136 5.18 -1.97 11.20
CA ALA A 136 6.08 -0.83 11.22
C ALA A 136 5.82 0.11 10.02
N PRO A 137 6.12 1.41 10.15
CA PRO A 137 6.06 2.33 9.03
C PRO A 137 6.92 1.87 7.86
N VAL A 138 6.47 2.13 6.65
CA VAL A 138 7.16 1.76 5.40
C VAL A 138 7.65 3.02 4.70
N ASN A 139 8.90 3.00 4.23
CA ASN A 139 9.44 4.06 3.39
C ASN A 139 9.11 3.78 1.92
N PHE A 140 7.99 4.32 1.46
CA PHE A 140 7.52 4.14 0.09
C PHE A 140 8.40 4.85 -0.95
N ASP A 141 9.06 5.96 -0.59
CA ASP A 141 10.00 6.62 -1.49
C ASP A 141 11.20 5.72 -1.80
N ALA A 142 11.75 5.04 -0.79
CA ALA A 142 12.84 4.10 -0.98
C ALA A 142 12.42 2.89 -1.84
N LEU A 143 11.22 2.34 -1.61
CA LEU A 143 10.68 1.25 -2.43
C LEU A 143 10.46 1.67 -3.87
N TYR A 144 9.94 2.86 -4.10
CA TYR A 144 9.74 3.41 -5.44
C TYR A 144 11.08 3.61 -6.17
N ALA A 145 12.08 4.18 -5.52
CA ALA A 145 13.41 4.38 -6.08
C ALA A 145 14.05 3.04 -6.48
N GLN A 146 13.95 2.03 -5.63
CA GLN A 146 14.44 0.68 -5.92
C GLN A 146 13.74 0.06 -7.14
N HIS A 147 12.42 0.18 -7.21
CA HIS A 147 11.65 -0.34 -8.34
C HIS A 147 12.01 0.33 -9.66
N VAL A 148 12.22 1.65 -9.66
CA VAL A 148 12.66 2.40 -10.84
C VAL A 148 14.06 1.96 -11.29
N GLU A 149 14.98 1.71 -10.36
CA GLU A 149 16.33 1.22 -10.69
C GLU A 149 16.30 -0.20 -11.27
N GLU A 150 15.47 -1.09 -10.72
CA GLU A 150 15.29 -2.45 -11.24
C GLU A 150 14.74 -2.46 -12.67
N GLN A 151 13.85 -1.54 -13.00
CA GLN A 151 13.33 -1.38 -14.36
C GLN A 151 14.35 -0.85 -15.35
N LYS A 152 15.38 -0.12 -14.90
CA LYS A 152 16.45 0.43 -15.74
C LYS A 152 17.56 -0.58 -16.03
N LYS A 153 17.68 -1.68 -15.27
CA LYS A 153 18.68 -2.73 -15.51
C LYS A 153 18.28 -3.55 -16.75
N PRO A 154 19.17 -3.71 -17.75
CA PRO A 154 18.87 -4.53 -18.92
C PRO A 154 18.64 -5.99 -18.53
N ALA A 155 17.75 -6.67 -19.26
CA ALA A 155 17.29 -8.04 -18.99
C ALA A 155 18.39 -9.12 -18.94
N GLY A 156 19.64 -8.79 -19.27
CA GLY A 156 20.78 -9.71 -19.28
C GLY A 156 21.49 -9.92 -17.94
N GLU A 157 21.24 -9.10 -16.93
CA GLU A 157 21.94 -9.21 -15.64
C GLU A 157 21.16 -10.01 -14.57
N LYS A 158 19.95 -10.44 -14.88
CA LYS A 158 19.12 -11.21 -13.93
C LYS A 158 19.49 -12.69 -13.79
N GLU A 159 20.39 -13.21 -14.63
CA GLU A 159 20.76 -14.64 -14.62
C GLU A 159 22.09 -14.97 -13.94
N SER A 160 22.88 -13.99 -13.48
CA SER A 160 24.22 -14.27 -12.95
C SER A 160 24.36 -14.40 -11.44
N GLU A 161 23.32 -14.08 -10.64
CA GLU A 161 23.37 -14.21 -9.17
C GLU A 161 22.79 -15.53 -8.62
N GLY A 162 22.42 -16.46 -9.48
CA GLY A 162 21.78 -17.73 -9.11
C GLY A 162 22.68 -18.97 -9.09
N LYS A 163 24.00 -18.87 -9.24
CA LYS A 163 24.90 -20.04 -9.17
C LYS A 163 26.21 -19.71 -8.49
N VAL A 164 26.24 -19.81 -7.17
CA VAL A 164 27.44 -20.14 -6.42
C VAL A 164 27.11 -21.27 -5.47
N HIS A 165 27.80 -22.37 -5.67
CA HIS A 165 27.74 -23.62 -4.93
C HIS A 165 28.02 -23.43 -3.42
#